data_6626684d767507e76651c29a3901b739
#
_entry.id   6626684d767507e76651c29a3901b739
#
_cell.length_a   1.000
_cell.length_b   1.000
_cell.length_c   1.000
_cell.angle_alpha   90.00
_cell.angle_beta   90.00
_cell.angle_gamma   90.00
#
_symmetry.space_group_name_H-M   'P 1'
#
loop_
_entity.id
_entity.type
_entity.pdbx_description
1 polymer ?
#
loop_
_entity_poly.entity_id
_entity_poly.type
_entity_poly.pdbx_seq_one_letter_code
_entity_poly.pdbx_strand_id
1 'polypeptide(L)'
;NAIKKKPVCCETLRDLFDMARAVYKEDNAELSYCLKITSYIKQVIPLLEKSDALNSLYWDVLLWEAPNRFESFLLYMEKNRPYKKKFYEPRMNPLSIVAQDLQDLEDGKYDFYGLSMPPRVGKSAICIFFYAWIIGKRPSSHNAMSGHSGILADRFHNDLIKLTENEEYTFHEIFPDV
;
A
#
# COMPACT_ATOMS: atom_id res chain seq x y z
N ASN A 1 -7.22 -30.63 -28.38
CA ASN A 1 -8.02 -29.46 -28.08
C ASN A 1 -7.06 -28.33 -27.67
N ALA A 2 -6.70 -27.48 -28.65
CA ALA A 2 -5.92 -26.27 -28.39
C ALA A 2 -6.79 -25.32 -27.59
N ILE A 3 -6.52 -25.16 -26.31
CA ILE A 3 -7.06 -24.08 -25.47
C ILE A 3 -6.55 -22.78 -26.11
N LYS A 4 -7.42 -22.06 -26.82
CA LYS A 4 -7.11 -20.73 -27.32
C LYS A 4 -6.82 -19.85 -26.10
N LYS A 5 -5.53 -19.55 -25.85
CA LYS A 5 -5.13 -18.57 -24.86
C LYS A 5 -5.79 -17.24 -25.25
N LYS A 6 -6.71 -16.74 -24.44
CA LYS A 6 -7.25 -15.39 -24.62
C LYS A 6 -6.08 -14.39 -24.62
N PRO A 7 -6.05 -13.41 -25.52
CA PRO A 7 -5.01 -12.40 -25.49
C PRO A 7 -5.08 -11.64 -24.15
N VAL A 8 -3.92 -11.29 -23.61
CA VAL A 8 -3.86 -10.46 -22.40
C VAL A 8 -4.24 -9.04 -22.79
N CYS A 9 -5.39 -8.60 -22.31
CA CYS A 9 -5.94 -7.26 -22.55
C CYS A 9 -6.58 -6.73 -21.27
N CYS A 10 -7.03 -5.46 -21.29
CA CYS A 10 -7.63 -4.83 -20.13
C CYS A 10 -8.83 -5.63 -19.58
N GLU A 11 -9.70 -6.14 -20.46
CA GLU A 11 -10.89 -6.91 -20.07
C GLU A 11 -10.51 -8.19 -19.36
N THR A 12 -9.56 -8.96 -19.90
CA THR A 12 -9.10 -10.22 -19.28
C THR A 12 -8.41 -9.99 -17.93
N LEU A 13 -7.71 -8.86 -17.76
CA LEU A 13 -7.12 -8.50 -16.47
C LEU A 13 -8.18 -8.04 -15.47
N ARG A 14 -9.23 -7.35 -15.93
CA ARG A 14 -10.37 -6.96 -15.10
C ARG A 14 -11.13 -8.20 -14.62
N ASP A 15 -11.47 -9.13 -15.52
CA ASP A 15 -12.11 -10.39 -15.16
C ASP A 15 -11.29 -11.15 -14.11
N LEU A 16 -9.97 -11.20 -14.27
CA LEU A 16 -9.07 -11.87 -13.34
C LEU A 16 -9.06 -11.20 -11.96
N PHE A 17 -9.10 -9.86 -11.92
CA PHE A 17 -9.21 -9.11 -10.67
C PHE A 17 -10.54 -9.35 -9.96
N ASP A 18 -11.64 -9.32 -10.70
CA ASP A 18 -12.98 -9.55 -10.14
C ASP A 18 -13.13 -10.98 -9.62
N MET A 19 -12.55 -11.98 -10.29
CA MET A 19 -12.46 -13.35 -9.78
C MET A 19 -11.67 -13.42 -8.48
N ALA A 20 -10.51 -12.76 -8.38
CA ALA A 20 -9.70 -12.75 -7.15
C ALA A 20 -10.48 -12.11 -5.98
N ARG A 21 -11.21 -11.01 -6.23
CA ARG A 21 -12.07 -10.38 -5.23
C ARG A 21 -13.21 -11.29 -4.78
N ALA A 22 -13.84 -12.01 -5.70
CA ALA A 22 -14.91 -12.93 -5.38
C ALA A 22 -14.41 -14.09 -4.50
N VAL A 23 -13.28 -14.70 -4.86
CA VAL A 23 -12.64 -15.77 -4.07
C VAL A 23 -12.32 -15.28 -2.65
N TYR A 24 -11.71 -14.11 -2.51
CA TYR A 24 -11.39 -13.56 -1.20
C TYR A 24 -12.63 -13.26 -0.35
N LYS A 25 -13.73 -12.84 -0.99
CA LYS A 25 -15.01 -12.59 -0.29
C LYS A 25 -15.64 -13.87 0.23
N GLU A 26 -15.47 -14.99 -0.46
CA GLU A 26 -15.96 -16.30 -0.05
C GLU A 26 -15.09 -16.92 1.04
N ASP A 27 -13.76 -16.81 0.89
CA ASP A 27 -12.80 -17.34 1.86
C ASP A 27 -11.59 -16.38 2.03
N ASN A 28 -11.53 -15.72 3.19
CA ASN A 28 -10.45 -14.82 3.55
C ASN A 28 -9.08 -15.53 3.68
N ALA A 29 -9.05 -16.85 3.87
CA ALA A 29 -7.80 -17.61 3.95
C ALA A 29 -7.05 -17.62 2.60
N GLU A 30 -7.76 -17.42 1.49
CA GLU A 30 -7.20 -17.34 0.14
C GLU A 30 -6.53 -15.99 -0.20
N LEU A 31 -6.40 -15.07 0.77
CA LEU A 31 -5.78 -13.76 0.56
C LEU A 31 -4.41 -13.87 -0.13
N SER A 32 -3.56 -14.79 0.32
CA SER A 32 -2.21 -14.98 -0.23
C SER A 32 -2.24 -15.32 -1.72
N TYR A 33 -3.18 -16.15 -2.14
CA TYR A 33 -3.37 -16.51 -3.55
C TYR A 33 -3.89 -15.32 -4.35
N CYS A 34 -4.89 -14.62 -3.84
CA CYS A 34 -5.46 -13.42 -4.48
C CYS A 34 -4.41 -12.31 -4.64
N LEU A 35 -3.54 -12.11 -3.65
CA LEU A 35 -2.42 -11.16 -3.73
C LEU A 35 -1.36 -11.54 -4.79
N LYS A 36 -1.18 -12.82 -5.12
CA LYS A 36 -0.34 -13.25 -6.25
C LYS A 36 -0.96 -12.87 -7.58
N ILE A 37 -2.28 -13.01 -7.70
CA ILE A 37 -3.02 -12.61 -8.91
C ILE A 37 -2.89 -11.10 -9.13
N THR A 38 -3.15 -10.29 -8.11
CA THR A 38 -3.04 -8.84 -8.22
C THR A 38 -1.61 -8.37 -8.49
N SER A 39 -0.60 -9.07 -7.95
CA SER A 39 0.80 -8.80 -8.29
C SER A 39 1.09 -9.06 -9.77
N TYR A 40 0.57 -10.15 -10.33
CA TYR A 40 0.68 -10.43 -11.76
C TYR A 40 0.02 -9.33 -12.59
N ILE A 41 -1.19 -8.89 -12.22
CA ILE A 41 -1.90 -7.80 -12.91
C ILE A 41 -1.05 -6.53 -12.93
N LYS A 42 -0.47 -6.13 -11.78
CA LYS A 42 0.40 -4.94 -11.68
C LYS A 42 1.67 -5.06 -12.54
N GLN A 43 2.23 -6.26 -12.69
CA GLN A 43 3.40 -6.49 -13.54
C GLN A 43 3.06 -6.43 -15.04
N VAL A 44 1.85 -6.81 -15.42
CA VAL A 44 1.43 -6.86 -16.83
C VAL A 44 0.94 -5.50 -17.33
N ILE A 45 0.24 -4.71 -16.49
CA ILE A 45 -0.30 -3.40 -16.88
C ILE A 45 0.75 -2.50 -17.59
N PRO A 46 2.00 -2.33 -17.09
CA PRO A 46 2.99 -1.49 -17.74
C PRO A 46 3.48 -1.99 -19.11
N LEU A 47 3.23 -3.26 -19.43
CA LEU A 47 3.63 -3.89 -20.69
C LEU A 47 2.57 -3.71 -21.80
N LEU A 48 1.38 -3.24 -21.44
CA LEU A 48 0.28 -3.00 -22.36
C LEU A 48 0.25 -1.53 -22.81
N GLU A 49 -0.42 -1.28 -23.92
CA GLU A 49 -0.65 0.09 -24.40
C GLU A 49 -1.48 0.86 -23.37
N LYS A 50 -1.01 2.06 -23.03
CA LYS A 50 -1.63 2.89 -21.98
C LYS A 50 -3.06 3.26 -22.36
N SER A 51 -4.00 3.04 -21.46
CA SER A 51 -5.40 3.45 -21.58
C SER A 51 -5.96 3.87 -20.22
N ASP A 52 -7.00 4.69 -20.23
CA ASP A 52 -7.68 5.12 -19.00
C ASP A 52 -8.28 3.92 -18.25
N ALA A 53 -8.73 2.90 -18.98
CA ALA A 53 -9.25 1.67 -18.40
C ALA A 53 -8.18 0.88 -17.62
N LEU A 54 -6.94 0.77 -18.16
CA LEU A 54 -5.84 0.14 -17.47
C LEU A 54 -5.37 0.96 -16.27
N ASN A 55 -5.37 2.29 -16.39
CA ASN A 55 -5.04 3.16 -15.27
C ASN A 55 -6.08 3.04 -14.14
N SER A 56 -7.37 2.99 -14.48
CA SER A 56 -8.44 2.74 -13.50
C SER A 56 -8.26 1.38 -12.83
N LEU A 57 -8.00 0.31 -13.60
CA LEU A 57 -7.75 -1.01 -13.06
C LEU A 57 -6.56 -1.03 -12.09
N TYR A 58 -5.48 -0.33 -12.42
CA TYR A 58 -4.31 -0.22 -11.55
C TYR A 58 -4.66 0.38 -10.18
N TRP A 59 -5.43 1.47 -10.17
CA TRP A 59 -5.86 2.10 -8.92
C TRP A 59 -6.85 1.24 -8.12
N ASP A 60 -7.76 0.53 -8.79
CA ASP A 60 -8.68 -0.40 -8.15
C ASP A 60 -7.94 -1.55 -7.47
N VAL A 61 -6.90 -2.08 -8.14
CA VAL A 61 -6.04 -3.13 -7.57
C VAL A 61 -5.27 -2.61 -6.35
N LEU A 62 -4.69 -1.40 -6.45
CA LEU A 62 -3.97 -0.81 -5.31
C LEU A 62 -4.89 -0.55 -4.11
N LEU A 63 -6.09 -0.03 -4.34
CA LEU A 63 -7.09 0.18 -3.28
C LEU A 63 -7.45 -1.13 -2.57
N TRP A 64 -7.70 -2.18 -3.36
CA TRP A 64 -8.05 -3.48 -2.79
C TRP A 64 -6.90 -4.12 -2.00
N GLU A 65 -5.66 -3.93 -2.46
CA GLU A 65 -4.48 -4.44 -1.76
C GLU A 65 -4.09 -3.62 -0.52
N ALA A 66 -4.35 -2.31 -0.52
CA ALA A 66 -3.83 -1.36 0.46
C ALA A 66 -4.05 -1.74 1.93
N PRO A 67 -5.20 -2.31 2.35
CA PRO A 67 -5.37 -2.76 3.73
C PRO A 67 -4.40 -3.89 4.13
N ASN A 68 -3.91 -4.69 3.16
CA ASN A 68 -3.10 -5.88 3.40
C ASN A 68 -1.66 -5.77 2.91
N ARG A 69 -1.36 -4.79 2.03
CA ARG A 69 -0.02 -4.56 1.49
C ARG A 69 0.43 -3.12 1.73
N PHE A 70 1.50 -2.98 2.50
CA PHE A 70 2.03 -1.68 2.87
C PHE A 70 2.50 -0.84 1.66
N GLU A 71 3.15 -1.46 0.66
CA GLU A 71 3.56 -0.74 -0.54
C GLU A 71 2.36 -0.22 -1.35
N SER A 72 1.30 -1.02 -1.48
CA SER A 72 0.06 -0.60 -2.16
C SER A 72 -0.64 0.52 -1.38
N PHE A 73 -0.60 0.48 -0.05
CA PHE A 73 -1.05 1.57 0.81
C PHE A 73 -0.25 2.86 0.56
N LEU A 74 1.09 2.79 0.55
CA LEU A 74 1.96 3.95 0.28
C LEU A 74 1.64 4.62 -1.05
N LEU A 75 1.45 3.82 -2.11
CA LEU A 75 1.14 4.32 -3.45
C LEU A 75 -0.26 4.93 -3.51
N TYR A 76 -1.26 4.25 -2.93
CA TYR A 76 -2.65 4.71 -2.99
C TYR A 76 -2.90 5.94 -2.13
N MET A 77 -2.30 6.02 -0.95
CA MET A 77 -2.40 7.17 -0.04
C MET A 77 -2.10 8.50 -0.73
N GLU A 78 -1.18 8.51 -1.67
CA GLU A 78 -0.74 9.71 -2.39
C GLU A 78 -1.31 9.81 -3.82
N LYS A 79 -2.37 9.05 -4.14
CA LYS A 79 -3.00 8.99 -5.47
C LYS A 79 -3.32 10.38 -6.04
N ASN A 80 -3.93 11.23 -5.23
CA ASN A 80 -4.41 12.54 -5.63
C ASN A 80 -3.32 13.64 -5.56
N ARG A 81 -2.14 13.32 -5.03
CA ARG A 81 -1.05 14.31 -4.86
C ARG A 81 -0.26 14.49 -6.15
N PRO A 82 0.14 15.73 -6.49
CA PRO A 82 1.08 15.97 -7.58
C PRO A 82 2.40 15.23 -7.35
N TYR A 83 2.99 14.66 -8.40
CA TYR A 83 4.22 13.85 -8.31
C TYR A 83 5.35 14.53 -7.47
N LYS A 84 5.54 15.85 -7.64
CA LYS A 84 6.55 16.61 -6.89
C LYS A 84 6.31 16.67 -5.38
N LYS A 85 5.07 16.47 -4.94
CA LYS A 85 4.67 16.47 -3.51
C LYS A 85 4.59 15.06 -2.94
N LYS A 86 4.62 14.02 -3.78
CA LYS A 86 4.60 12.63 -3.32
C LYS A 86 5.85 12.29 -2.54
N PHE A 87 5.66 11.49 -1.50
CA PHE A 87 6.75 11.01 -0.66
C PHE A 87 7.36 9.72 -1.22
N TYR A 88 6.53 8.69 -1.45
CA TYR A 88 7.01 7.34 -1.73
C TYR A 88 7.44 7.17 -3.19
N GLU A 89 6.59 7.47 -4.14
CA GLU A 89 6.83 7.20 -5.57
C GLU A 89 8.16 7.77 -6.09
N PRO A 90 8.58 9.02 -5.78
CA PRO A 90 9.89 9.53 -6.18
C PRO A 90 11.10 8.88 -5.47
N ARG A 91 10.85 8.17 -4.37
CA ARG A 91 11.88 7.51 -3.53
C ARG A 91 11.73 6.00 -3.50
N MET A 92 10.95 5.44 -4.40
CA MET A 92 10.63 4.02 -4.41
C MET A 92 11.90 3.14 -4.39
N ASN A 93 12.90 3.45 -5.20
CA ASN A 93 14.12 2.64 -5.28
C ASN A 93 14.80 2.41 -3.91
N PRO A 94 15.11 3.45 -3.10
CA PRO A 94 15.70 3.22 -1.78
C PRO A 94 14.71 2.75 -0.71
N LEU A 95 13.41 3.00 -0.88
CA LEU A 95 12.39 2.71 0.15
C LEU A 95 11.63 1.41 -0.08
N SER A 96 11.69 0.79 -1.26
CA SER A 96 10.94 -0.46 -1.52
C SER A 96 11.40 -1.61 -0.63
N ILE A 97 12.70 -1.72 -0.37
CA ILE A 97 13.25 -2.73 0.57
C ILE A 97 12.72 -2.47 1.97
N VAL A 98 12.74 -1.20 2.43
CA VAL A 98 12.23 -0.82 3.75
C VAL A 98 10.72 -1.09 3.86
N ALA A 99 9.97 -0.81 2.80
CA ALA A 99 8.53 -1.10 2.77
C ALA A 99 8.26 -2.61 2.87
N GLN A 100 9.07 -3.44 2.22
CA GLN A 100 8.97 -4.89 2.32
C GLN A 100 9.37 -5.39 3.70
N ASP A 101 10.44 -4.86 4.30
CA ASP A 101 10.85 -5.23 5.66
C ASP A 101 9.78 -4.87 6.71
N LEU A 102 9.13 -3.71 6.56
CA LEU A 102 8.02 -3.29 7.41
C LEU A 102 6.76 -4.17 7.20
N GLN A 103 6.51 -4.61 5.96
CA GLN A 103 5.48 -5.61 5.68
C GLN A 103 5.79 -6.92 6.41
N ASP A 104 7.02 -7.39 6.30
CA ASP A 104 7.47 -8.64 6.92
C ASP A 104 7.43 -8.58 8.45
N LEU A 105 7.70 -7.39 9.04
CA LEU A 105 7.50 -7.13 10.47
C LEU A 105 6.02 -7.26 10.86
N GLU A 106 5.11 -6.67 10.10
CA GLU A 106 3.67 -6.77 10.35
C GLU A 106 3.14 -8.18 10.15
N ASP A 107 3.69 -8.92 9.20
CA ASP A 107 3.37 -10.33 8.94
C ASP A 107 3.94 -11.29 10.00
N GLY A 108 4.66 -10.76 11.00
CA GLY A 108 5.21 -11.55 12.11
C GLY A 108 6.43 -12.39 11.74
N LYS A 109 7.14 -12.06 10.63
CA LYS A 109 8.40 -12.74 10.28
C LYS A 109 9.55 -12.27 11.16
N TYR A 110 9.42 -11.11 11.78
CA TYR A 110 10.37 -10.49 12.70
C TYR A 110 9.63 -9.96 13.93
N ASP A 111 10.25 -10.07 15.10
CA ASP A 111 9.78 -9.44 16.33
C ASP A 111 10.34 -8.02 16.50
N PHE A 112 11.37 -7.68 15.76
CA PHE A 112 12.09 -6.41 15.85
C PHE A 112 12.68 -6.01 14.50
N TYR A 113 12.60 -4.72 14.17
CA TYR A 113 13.22 -4.16 12.98
C TYR A 113 14.01 -2.89 13.32
N GLY A 114 15.29 -2.88 12.98
CA GLY A 114 16.19 -1.74 13.18
C GLY A 114 16.48 -1.02 11.86
N LEU A 115 15.97 0.21 11.69
CA LEU A 115 16.14 0.99 10.48
C LEU A 115 17.27 2.02 10.63
N SER A 116 18.38 1.81 9.90
CA SER A 116 19.48 2.77 9.79
C SER A 116 19.63 3.23 8.34
N MET A 117 19.49 4.53 8.10
CA MET A 117 19.59 5.15 6.77
C MET A 117 20.24 6.53 6.86
N PRO A 118 20.85 7.03 5.79
CA PRO A 118 21.34 8.40 5.72
C PRO A 118 20.27 9.44 6.05
N PRO A 119 20.64 10.62 6.52
CA PRO A 119 19.68 11.71 6.73
C PRO A 119 18.95 12.09 5.43
N ARG A 120 17.68 12.54 5.56
CA ARG A 120 16.85 13.07 4.46
C ARG A 120 16.39 12.05 3.40
N VAL A 121 16.64 10.76 3.56
CA VAL A 121 16.14 9.72 2.64
C VAL A 121 14.65 9.40 2.87
N GLY A 122 14.08 9.85 4.00
CA GLY A 122 12.65 9.66 4.27
C GLY A 122 12.34 8.67 5.41
N LYS A 123 13.35 8.29 6.21
CA LYS A 123 13.22 7.34 7.33
C LYS A 123 12.03 7.63 8.25
N SER A 124 11.92 8.86 8.78
CA SER A 124 10.83 9.21 9.69
C SER A 124 9.47 9.21 8.98
N ALA A 125 9.43 9.65 7.72
CA ALA A 125 8.19 9.69 6.97
C ALA A 125 7.63 8.27 6.71
N ILE A 126 8.48 7.32 6.28
CA ILE A 126 7.99 5.94 6.06
C ILE A 126 7.49 5.29 7.35
N CYS A 127 8.10 5.61 8.51
CA CYS A 127 7.60 5.17 9.81
C CYS A 127 6.23 5.76 10.14
N ILE A 128 5.98 7.04 9.79
CA ILE A 128 4.67 7.68 10.01
C ILE A 128 3.60 7.02 9.12
N PHE A 129 3.91 6.76 7.85
CA PHE A 129 3.01 6.01 6.96
C PHE A 129 2.74 4.59 7.49
N PHE A 130 3.77 3.92 8.02
CA PHE A 130 3.59 2.59 8.60
C PHE A 130 2.67 2.61 9.81
N TYR A 131 2.81 3.61 10.70
CA TYR A 131 1.90 3.82 11.83
C TYR A 131 0.46 4.07 11.38
N ALA A 132 0.27 4.94 10.39
CA ALA A 132 -1.07 5.18 9.82
C ALA A 132 -1.69 3.88 9.29
N TRP A 133 -0.91 3.06 8.57
CA TRP A 133 -1.36 1.78 8.05
C TRP A 133 -1.76 0.79 9.16
N ILE A 134 -0.94 0.65 10.21
CA ILE A 134 -1.24 -0.22 11.36
C ILE A 134 -2.50 0.23 12.10
N ILE A 135 -2.68 1.54 12.29
CA ILE A 135 -3.88 2.10 12.92
C ILE A 135 -5.11 1.80 12.06
N GLY A 136 -5.02 1.98 10.75
CA GLY A 136 -6.11 1.65 9.83
C GLY A 136 -6.49 0.18 9.86
N LYS A 137 -5.50 -0.72 9.87
CA LYS A 137 -5.73 -2.18 9.94
C LYS A 137 -6.34 -2.63 11.26
N ARG A 138 -5.93 -2.02 12.36
CA ARG A 138 -6.26 -2.44 13.73
C ARG A 138 -6.55 -1.23 14.63
N PRO A 139 -7.66 -0.52 14.40
CA PRO A 139 -7.98 0.72 15.13
C PRO A 139 -8.15 0.50 16.65
N SER A 140 -8.50 -0.72 17.07
CA SER A 140 -8.65 -1.07 18.50
C SER A 140 -7.34 -1.47 19.17
N SER A 141 -6.20 -1.53 18.45
CA SER A 141 -4.92 -1.91 19.04
C SER A 141 -4.24 -0.71 19.70
N HIS A 142 -3.51 -0.99 20.79
CA HIS A 142 -2.70 0.02 21.46
C HIS A 142 -1.32 0.09 20.83
N ASN A 143 -1.02 1.23 20.17
CA ASN A 143 0.27 1.50 19.58
C ASN A 143 0.98 2.59 20.39
N ALA A 144 2.26 2.40 20.71
CA ALA A 144 3.05 3.38 21.43
C ALA A 144 4.21 3.86 20.56
N MET A 145 4.46 5.16 20.60
CA MET A 145 5.64 5.77 20.00
C MET A 145 6.41 6.51 21.09
N SER A 146 7.72 6.35 21.09
CA SER A 146 8.61 7.12 21.96
C SER A 146 9.70 7.82 21.16
N GLY A 147 10.12 8.97 21.63
CA GLY A 147 11.22 9.75 21.08
C GLY A 147 12.14 10.25 22.19
N HIS A 148 13.36 10.68 21.85
CA HIS A 148 14.30 11.23 22.82
C HIS A 148 13.88 12.62 23.36
N SER A 149 12.84 13.25 22.78
CA SER A 149 12.27 14.51 23.27
C SER A 149 10.79 14.61 23.00
N GLY A 150 10.05 15.34 23.86
CA GLY A 150 8.63 15.62 23.66
C GLY A 150 8.34 16.30 22.32
N ILE A 151 9.18 17.26 21.91
CA ILE A 151 9.03 17.97 20.63
C ILE A 151 9.00 17.01 19.42
N LEU A 152 9.81 15.96 19.45
CA LEU A 152 9.82 14.95 18.38
C LEU A 152 8.59 14.06 18.42
N ALA A 153 8.13 13.68 19.60
CA ALA A 153 6.89 12.93 19.77
C ALA A 153 5.69 13.73 19.28
N ASP A 154 5.58 15.02 19.66
CA ASP A 154 4.52 15.92 19.21
C ASP A 154 4.54 16.10 17.67
N ARG A 155 5.73 16.27 17.09
CA ARG A 155 5.87 16.40 15.64
C ARG A 155 5.40 15.15 14.91
N PHE A 156 5.79 13.97 15.40
CA PHE A 156 5.36 12.71 14.81
C PHE A 156 3.83 12.56 14.90
N HIS A 157 3.25 12.85 16.05
CA HIS A 157 1.80 12.83 16.26
C HIS A 157 1.07 13.76 15.28
N ASN A 158 1.52 15.01 15.17
CA ASN A 158 0.94 15.98 14.26
C ASN A 158 1.06 15.56 12.78
N ASP A 159 2.18 14.95 12.39
CA ASP A 159 2.37 14.45 11.02
C ASP A 159 1.51 13.21 10.75
N LEU A 160 1.26 12.38 11.76
CA LEU A 160 0.32 11.25 11.67
C LEU A 160 -1.13 11.74 11.47
N ILE A 161 -1.59 12.71 12.28
CA ILE A 161 -2.92 13.33 12.12
C ILE A 161 -3.07 13.91 10.71
N LYS A 162 -2.06 14.59 10.17
CA LYS A 162 -2.12 15.11 8.80
C LYS A 162 -2.29 14.02 7.76
N LEU A 163 -1.70 12.84 7.94
CA LEU A 163 -1.88 11.73 7.01
C LEU A 163 -3.29 11.14 7.06
N THR A 164 -3.93 11.16 8.21
CA THR A 164 -5.26 10.57 8.38
C THR A 164 -6.39 11.55 8.09
N GLU A 165 -6.23 12.85 8.37
CA GLU A 165 -7.31 13.83 8.28
C GLU A 165 -7.24 14.76 7.05
N ASN A 166 -6.06 14.84 6.37
CA ASN A 166 -5.92 15.76 5.25
C ASN A 166 -6.47 15.15 3.96
N GLU A 167 -7.39 15.84 3.29
CA GLU A 167 -8.04 15.45 2.03
C GLU A 167 -7.05 15.21 0.85
N GLU A 168 -5.80 15.70 0.94
CA GLU A 168 -4.76 15.35 -0.05
C GLU A 168 -4.37 13.86 -0.01
N TYR A 169 -4.68 13.16 1.10
CA TYR A 169 -4.43 11.73 1.29
C TYR A 169 -5.74 10.95 1.26
N THR A 170 -5.67 9.71 0.81
CA THR A 170 -6.85 8.85 0.61
C THR A 170 -7.05 7.85 1.76
N PHE A 171 -6.68 8.23 2.99
CA PHE A 171 -6.73 7.32 4.14
C PHE A 171 -8.12 6.70 4.36
N HIS A 172 -9.17 7.52 4.38
CA HIS A 172 -10.54 7.05 4.58
C HIS A 172 -11.14 6.33 3.37
N GLU A 173 -10.55 6.44 2.17
CA GLU A 173 -10.90 5.57 1.04
C GLU A 173 -10.43 4.12 1.28
N ILE A 174 -9.27 3.96 1.96
CA ILE A 174 -8.68 2.66 2.27
C ILE A 174 -9.32 2.05 3.53
N PHE A 175 -9.57 2.88 4.54
CA PHE A 175 -10.11 2.50 5.84
C PHE A 175 -11.35 3.33 6.18
N PRO A 176 -12.51 3.04 5.58
CA PRO A 176 -13.72 3.85 5.74
C PRO A 176 -14.34 3.79 7.15
N ASP A 177 -13.99 2.79 7.94
CA ASP A 177 -14.55 2.55 9.26
C ASP A 177 -13.67 3.07 10.42
N VAL A 178 -12.61 3.84 10.11
CA VAL A 178 -11.62 4.35 11.08
C VAL A 178 -11.75 5.84 11.27
#